data_7bdc23ba1274683a005150edbd302054
#
_entry.id   7bdc23ba1274683a005150edbd302054
#
_cell.length_a   1.000
_cell.length_b   1.000
_cell.length_c   1.000
_cell.angle_alpha   90.00
_cell.angle_beta   90.00
_cell.angle_gamma   90.00
#
_symmetry.space_group_name_H-M   'P 1'
#
loop_
_entity.id
_entity.type
_entity.pdbx_description
1 polymer ?
#
loop_
_entity_poly.entity_id
_entity_poly.type
_entity_poly.pdbx_seq_one_letter_code
_entity_poly.pdbx_strand_id
1 'polypeptide(L)'
;MTRVLIVEDAPMDRQLLELYVKQSGQYELVPSVESAAFAEFCCRTTRVDLILMDVCTSLYANGIDAAEKIKQNFPRIKIIIITGQPECSFIERARKAGVDSFWYKTETAESILNVMERTMAGENIYPESTPPLQFGYITSDELTARELEVLREVVAGESDAAIAEKLYMSLRTVKGHIQSMRDKTGFRNRTELAVRARDCGLIIIDKETE
;
A
#
# COMPACT_ATOMS: atom_id res chain seq x y z
N MET A 1 14.66 3.23 25.15
CA MET A 1 14.68 2.41 23.93
C MET A 1 13.40 2.70 23.13
N THR A 2 13.47 2.87 21.83
CA THR A 2 12.32 3.10 20.96
C THR A 2 11.51 1.80 20.82
N ARG A 3 10.22 1.84 21.12
CA ARG A 3 9.34 0.66 21.10
C ARG A 3 8.68 0.52 19.74
N VAL A 4 8.87 -0.65 19.13
CA VAL A 4 8.44 -0.96 17.76
C VAL A 4 7.30 -1.98 17.79
N LEU A 5 6.16 -1.62 17.18
CA LEU A 5 5.07 -2.51 16.85
C LEU A 5 5.23 -2.96 15.39
N ILE A 6 5.12 -4.26 15.14
CA ILE A 6 5.07 -4.83 13.80
C ILE A 6 3.64 -5.31 13.52
N VAL A 7 3.09 -4.88 12.40
CA VAL A 7 1.77 -5.27 11.88
C VAL A 7 1.98 -5.96 10.55
N GLU A 8 1.92 -7.30 10.56
CA GLU A 8 2.30 -8.15 9.42
C GLU A 8 1.62 -9.51 9.56
N ASP A 9 0.86 -9.94 8.57
CA ASP A 9 0.16 -11.23 8.60
C ASP A 9 0.99 -12.38 8.04
N ALA A 10 1.92 -12.12 7.11
CA ALA A 10 2.81 -13.14 6.58
C ALA A 10 3.82 -13.60 7.65
N PRO A 11 3.78 -14.86 8.10
CA PRO A 11 4.60 -15.28 9.24
C PRO A 11 6.11 -15.17 9.00
N MET A 12 6.56 -15.41 7.77
CA MET A 12 7.99 -15.33 7.43
C MET A 12 8.49 -13.88 7.46
N ASP A 13 7.73 -12.96 6.87
CA ASP A 13 8.07 -11.52 6.85
C ASP A 13 8.06 -10.96 8.27
N ARG A 14 7.05 -11.31 9.07
CA ARG A 14 6.96 -10.92 10.47
C ARG A 14 8.18 -11.39 11.27
N GLN A 15 8.55 -12.67 11.16
CA GLN A 15 9.70 -13.22 11.86
C GLN A 15 11.01 -12.53 11.44
N LEU A 16 11.16 -12.24 10.15
CA LEU A 16 12.33 -11.54 9.63
C LEU A 16 12.44 -10.11 10.20
N LEU A 17 11.34 -9.36 10.18
CA LEU A 17 11.29 -8.00 10.76
C LEU A 17 11.57 -8.01 12.26
N GLU A 18 10.98 -8.97 13.00
CA GLU A 18 11.26 -9.16 14.44
C GLU A 18 12.73 -9.45 14.71
N LEU A 19 13.34 -10.28 13.86
CA LEU A 19 14.76 -10.62 13.97
C LEU A 19 15.62 -9.36 13.77
N TYR A 20 15.35 -8.56 12.74
CA TYR A 20 16.08 -7.31 12.48
C TYR A 20 15.96 -6.34 13.67
N VAL A 21 14.73 -6.13 14.17
CA VAL A 21 14.48 -5.25 15.32
C VAL A 21 15.25 -5.73 16.56
N LYS A 22 15.19 -7.04 16.89
CA LYS A 22 15.88 -7.62 18.06
C LYS A 22 17.41 -7.56 17.94
N GLN A 23 17.95 -7.85 16.75
CA GLN A 23 19.40 -7.88 16.52
C GLN A 23 20.04 -6.50 16.48
N SER A 24 19.27 -5.45 16.16
CA SER A 24 19.78 -4.09 16.11
C SER A 24 20.30 -3.56 17.45
N GLY A 25 19.80 -4.10 18.57
CA GLY A 25 20.11 -3.62 19.91
C GLY A 25 19.63 -2.20 20.23
N GLN A 26 19.00 -1.50 19.27
CA GLN A 26 18.55 -0.09 19.41
C GLN A 26 17.06 0.01 19.73
N TYR A 27 16.28 -1.00 19.38
CA TYR A 27 14.84 -1.05 19.47
C TYR A 27 14.35 -2.09 20.46
N GLU A 28 13.18 -1.84 21.05
CA GLU A 28 12.44 -2.78 21.89
C GLU A 28 11.20 -3.24 21.13
N LEU A 29 11.08 -4.54 20.85
CA LEU A 29 9.93 -5.09 20.17
C LEU A 29 8.75 -5.21 21.15
N VAL A 30 7.59 -4.63 20.83
CA VAL A 30 6.33 -4.98 21.47
C VAL A 30 5.66 -6.14 20.72
N PRO A 31 4.70 -6.87 21.33
CA PRO A 31 4.07 -8.00 20.66
C PRO A 31 3.50 -7.61 19.29
N SER A 32 3.93 -8.30 18.24
CA SER A 32 3.48 -8.09 16.86
C SER A 32 2.02 -8.53 16.69
N VAL A 33 1.31 -7.94 15.74
CA VAL A 33 -0.06 -8.31 15.39
C VAL A 33 -0.20 -8.65 13.91
N GLU A 34 -1.16 -9.50 13.57
CA GLU A 34 -1.39 -10.00 12.20
C GLU A 34 -2.35 -9.13 11.39
N SER A 35 -3.00 -8.18 12.04
CA SER A 35 -3.99 -7.34 11.36
C SER A 35 -3.90 -5.89 11.81
N ALA A 36 -3.98 -5.00 10.83
CA ALA A 36 -4.06 -3.57 11.04
C ALA A 36 -5.30 -3.15 11.87
N ALA A 37 -6.35 -3.98 11.91
CA ALA A 37 -7.51 -3.76 12.75
C ALA A 37 -7.18 -3.67 14.24
N PHE A 38 -6.10 -4.31 14.69
CA PHE A 38 -5.68 -4.30 16.10
C PHE A 38 -4.63 -3.24 16.43
N ALA A 39 -4.05 -2.58 15.41
CA ALA A 39 -2.92 -1.68 15.61
C ALA A 39 -3.26 -0.49 16.52
N GLU A 40 -4.43 0.13 16.33
CA GLU A 40 -4.85 1.25 17.17
C GLU A 40 -5.07 0.82 18.63
N PHE A 41 -5.67 -0.36 18.86
CA PHE A 41 -5.82 -0.90 20.21
C PHE A 41 -4.47 -1.12 20.91
N CYS A 42 -3.47 -1.63 20.19
CA CYS A 42 -2.10 -1.75 20.72
C CYS A 42 -1.53 -0.40 21.13
N CYS A 43 -1.73 0.65 20.34
CA CYS A 43 -1.29 2.01 20.68
C CYS A 43 -1.98 2.58 21.94
N ARG A 44 -3.21 2.17 22.21
CA ARG A 44 -3.96 2.59 23.42
C ARG A 44 -3.50 1.87 24.69
N THR A 45 -3.10 0.61 24.56
CA THR A 45 -2.82 -0.27 25.71
C THR A 45 -1.33 -0.41 26.02
N THR A 46 -0.48 -0.13 25.04
CA THR A 46 0.97 -0.28 25.14
C THR A 46 1.65 0.96 24.58
N ARG A 47 2.73 1.38 25.19
CA ARG A 47 3.55 2.46 24.62
C ARG A 47 4.20 1.96 23.34
N VAL A 48 3.91 2.64 22.23
CA VAL A 48 4.50 2.44 20.91
C VAL A 48 5.11 3.76 20.45
N ASP A 49 6.32 3.73 19.93
CA ASP A 49 7.01 4.91 19.41
C ASP A 49 7.12 4.84 17.87
N LEU A 50 7.21 3.63 17.29
CA LEU A 50 7.31 3.35 15.86
C LEU A 50 6.44 2.15 15.47
N ILE A 51 5.79 2.22 14.33
CA ILE A 51 5.04 1.11 13.74
C ILE A 51 5.64 0.76 12.37
N LEU A 52 5.93 -0.52 12.17
CA LEU A 52 6.13 -1.12 10.85
C LEU A 52 4.79 -1.74 10.44
N MET A 53 4.16 -1.19 9.40
CA MET A 53 2.78 -1.49 9.03
C MET A 53 2.70 -2.04 7.62
N ASP A 54 2.36 -3.33 7.46
CA ASP A 54 2.01 -3.82 6.13
C ASP A 54 0.65 -3.25 5.67
N VAL A 55 0.51 -3.09 4.35
CA VAL A 55 -0.74 -2.56 3.75
C VAL A 55 -1.83 -3.61 3.74
N CYS A 56 -1.50 -4.81 3.29
CA CYS A 56 -2.46 -5.89 3.11
C CYS A 56 -2.38 -6.87 4.27
N THR A 57 -3.24 -6.72 5.26
CA THR A 57 -3.18 -7.53 6.49
C THR A 57 -4.42 -8.44 6.66
N SER A 58 -4.33 -9.40 7.57
CA SER A 58 -5.45 -10.29 7.93
C SER A 58 -6.73 -9.51 8.25
N LEU A 59 -7.87 -10.18 8.12
CA LEU A 59 -9.22 -9.61 8.32
C LEU A 59 -9.56 -8.51 7.30
N TYR A 60 -8.92 -8.52 6.13
CA TYR A 60 -9.08 -7.50 5.08
C TYR A 60 -8.81 -6.08 5.57
N ALA A 61 -8.07 -5.91 6.66
CA ALA A 61 -7.74 -4.62 7.21
C ALA A 61 -6.60 -3.97 6.42
N ASN A 62 -6.83 -2.74 5.95
CA ASN A 62 -5.84 -1.96 5.20
C ASN A 62 -4.95 -1.19 6.17
N GLY A 63 -3.63 -1.37 6.06
CA GLY A 63 -2.65 -0.72 6.94
C GLY A 63 -2.58 0.78 6.74
N ILE A 64 -2.84 1.31 5.54
CA ILE A 64 -2.83 2.76 5.30
C ILE A 64 -4.02 3.43 6.00
N ASP A 65 -5.21 2.81 5.94
CA ASP A 65 -6.40 3.35 6.61
C ASP A 65 -6.27 3.27 8.15
N ALA A 66 -5.63 2.21 8.65
CA ALA A 66 -5.30 2.12 10.07
C ALA A 66 -4.26 3.17 10.47
N ALA A 67 -3.24 3.40 9.64
CA ALA A 67 -2.23 4.43 9.87
C ALA A 67 -2.85 5.82 9.94
N GLU A 68 -3.80 6.15 9.06
CA GLU A 68 -4.51 7.44 9.09
C GLU A 68 -5.21 7.67 10.44
N LYS A 69 -5.97 6.67 10.93
CA LYS A 69 -6.64 6.72 12.24
C LYS A 69 -5.64 6.88 13.38
N ILE A 70 -4.53 6.13 13.33
CA ILE A 70 -3.48 6.21 14.35
C ILE A 70 -2.83 7.60 14.33
N LYS A 71 -2.53 8.17 13.16
CA LYS A 71 -1.95 9.52 13.06
C LYS A 71 -2.88 10.59 13.61
N GLN A 72 -4.20 10.45 13.44
CA GLN A 72 -5.19 11.36 14.02
C GLN A 72 -5.21 11.30 15.56
N ASN A 73 -5.17 10.09 16.14
CA ASN A 73 -5.31 9.87 17.58
C ASN A 73 -3.97 9.90 18.35
N PHE A 74 -2.87 9.53 17.68
CA PHE A 74 -1.53 9.40 18.23
C PHE A 74 -0.48 10.05 17.32
N PRO A 75 -0.50 11.38 17.09
CA PRO A 75 0.31 12.03 16.05
C PRO A 75 1.83 11.94 16.30
N ARG A 76 2.26 11.57 17.50
CA ARG A 76 3.69 11.39 17.83
C ARG A 76 4.25 10.02 17.42
N ILE A 77 3.39 9.02 17.22
CA ILE A 77 3.83 7.70 16.78
C ILE A 77 4.30 7.81 15.32
N LYS A 78 5.52 7.36 15.07
CA LYS A 78 6.05 7.24 13.73
C LYS A 78 5.51 5.99 13.05
N ILE A 79 5.18 6.10 11.76
CA ILE A 79 4.65 4.97 10.99
C ILE A 79 5.43 4.84 9.70
N ILE A 80 5.94 3.64 9.46
CA ILE A 80 6.55 3.24 8.19
C ILE A 80 5.60 2.21 7.56
N ILE A 81 5.05 2.52 6.40
CA ILE A 81 4.39 1.50 5.58
C ILE A 81 5.45 0.59 5.01
N ILE A 82 5.24 -0.72 5.13
CA ILE A 82 6.08 -1.74 4.52
C ILE A 82 5.20 -2.63 3.65
N THR A 83 5.56 -2.87 2.40
CA THR A 83 4.75 -3.73 1.53
C THR A 83 5.58 -4.42 0.45
N GLY A 84 5.18 -5.63 0.09
CA GLY A 84 5.67 -6.32 -1.10
C GLY A 84 4.82 -6.06 -2.33
N GLN A 85 3.71 -5.33 -2.20
CA GLN A 85 2.74 -5.10 -3.26
C GLN A 85 3.00 -3.76 -3.96
N PRO A 86 3.40 -3.75 -5.23
CA PRO A 86 3.63 -2.53 -6.00
C PRO A 86 2.33 -1.96 -6.60
N GLU A 87 1.33 -1.75 -5.75
CA GLU A 87 0.07 -1.14 -6.14
C GLU A 87 0.26 0.37 -6.34
N CYS A 88 -0.24 0.89 -7.45
CA CYS A 88 0.11 2.22 -7.96
C CYS A 88 -0.36 3.40 -7.09
N SER A 89 -1.35 3.22 -6.22
CA SER A 89 -1.87 4.31 -5.37
C SER A 89 -1.31 4.32 -3.94
N PHE A 90 -0.59 3.29 -3.52
CA PHE A 90 -0.21 3.15 -2.12
C PHE A 90 0.69 4.28 -1.62
N ILE A 91 1.65 4.72 -2.43
CA ILE A 91 2.54 5.83 -2.06
C ILE A 91 1.73 7.12 -1.82
N GLU A 92 0.81 7.45 -2.73
CA GLU A 92 0.00 8.67 -2.62
C GLU A 92 -0.98 8.59 -1.44
N ARG A 93 -1.64 7.43 -1.26
CA ARG A 93 -2.54 7.18 -0.12
C ARG A 93 -1.79 7.30 1.21
N ALA A 94 -0.60 6.71 1.32
CA ALA A 94 0.23 6.78 2.53
C ALA A 94 0.63 8.24 2.85
N ARG A 95 1.00 9.03 1.84
CA ARG A 95 1.28 10.47 2.02
C ARG A 95 0.06 11.23 2.53
N LYS A 96 -1.13 11.00 1.95
CA LYS A 96 -2.39 11.63 2.39
C LYS A 96 -2.78 11.23 3.81
N ALA A 97 -2.54 9.98 4.19
CA ALA A 97 -2.76 9.46 5.54
C ALA A 97 -1.77 10.02 6.60
N GLY A 98 -0.77 10.80 6.18
CA GLY A 98 0.23 11.38 7.07
C GLY A 98 1.26 10.38 7.59
N VAL A 99 1.47 9.27 6.88
CA VAL A 99 2.51 8.28 7.17
C VAL A 99 3.88 8.93 7.06
N ASP A 100 4.80 8.56 7.94
CA ASP A 100 6.13 9.20 7.99
C ASP A 100 7.07 8.67 6.90
N SER A 101 7.07 7.36 6.63
CA SER A 101 7.92 6.77 5.59
C SER A 101 7.24 5.57 4.93
N PHE A 102 7.76 5.21 3.75
CA PHE A 102 7.26 4.09 2.96
C PHE A 102 8.43 3.25 2.44
N TRP A 103 8.34 1.92 2.53
CA TRP A 103 9.40 1.02 2.10
C TRP A 103 8.81 -0.23 1.39
N TYR A 104 9.41 -0.57 0.24
CA TYR A 104 9.07 -1.81 -0.46
C TYR A 104 9.96 -2.96 0.03
N LYS A 105 9.35 -4.10 0.38
CA LYS A 105 10.06 -5.31 0.85
C LYS A 105 11.03 -5.89 -0.20
N THR A 106 10.82 -5.54 -1.47
CA THR A 106 11.66 -5.98 -2.59
C THR A 106 12.87 -5.08 -2.86
N GLU A 107 12.94 -3.90 -2.26
CA GLU A 107 14.08 -3.02 -2.41
C GLU A 107 15.24 -3.47 -1.52
N THR A 108 16.39 -3.74 -2.17
CA THR A 108 17.62 -4.16 -1.49
C THR A 108 18.56 -3.00 -1.19
N ALA A 109 18.31 -1.82 -1.75
CA ALA A 109 19.23 -0.70 -1.71
C ALA A 109 19.34 -0.04 -0.33
N GLU A 110 18.29 -0.05 0.47
CA GLU A 110 18.28 0.51 1.81
C GLU A 110 17.69 -0.50 2.79
N SER A 111 18.43 -0.83 3.84
CA SER A 111 17.90 -1.75 4.86
C SER A 111 16.77 -1.08 5.63
N ILE A 112 15.76 -1.85 6.03
CA ILE A 112 14.66 -1.33 6.87
C ILE A 112 15.17 -0.66 8.14
N LEU A 113 16.28 -1.10 8.70
CA LEU A 113 16.88 -0.49 9.90
C LEU A 113 17.36 0.94 9.64
N ASN A 114 17.93 1.22 8.45
CA ASN A 114 18.30 2.58 8.06
C ASN A 114 17.07 3.47 7.89
N VAL A 115 16.01 2.95 7.24
CA VAL A 115 14.73 3.69 7.12
C VAL A 115 14.15 4.00 8.50
N MET A 116 14.17 3.04 9.43
CA MET A 116 13.70 3.23 10.80
C MET A 116 14.50 4.32 11.53
N GLU A 117 15.83 4.30 11.45
CA GLU A 117 16.70 5.29 12.09
C GLU A 117 16.42 6.70 11.58
N ARG A 118 16.40 6.87 10.25
CA ARG A 118 16.13 8.17 9.61
C ARG A 118 14.72 8.67 9.89
N THR A 119 13.72 7.77 9.89
CA THR A 119 12.33 8.14 10.23
C THR A 119 12.23 8.62 11.67
N MET A 120 12.91 7.96 12.60
CA MET A 120 12.94 8.36 14.01
C MET A 120 13.72 9.68 14.21
N ALA A 121 14.68 9.99 13.34
CA ALA A 121 15.34 11.29 13.30
C ALA A 121 14.46 12.43 12.70
N GLY A 122 13.27 12.10 12.17
CA GLY A 122 12.30 13.06 11.64
C GLY A 122 12.32 13.20 10.12
N GLU A 123 13.06 12.34 9.40
CA GLU A 123 13.02 12.32 7.94
C GLU A 123 11.76 11.59 7.45
N ASN A 124 11.28 12.01 6.28
CA ASN A 124 10.20 11.32 5.56
C ASN A 124 10.80 10.66 4.32
N ILE A 125 10.86 9.32 4.35
CA ILE A 125 11.49 8.52 3.31
C ILE A 125 10.42 7.86 2.46
N TYR A 126 10.42 8.18 1.18
CA TYR A 126 9.48 7.59 0.22
C TYR A 126 10.23 7.22 -1.05
N PRO A 127 9.91 6.08 -1.68
CA PRO A 127 10.42 5.78 -3.01
C PRO A 127 9.92 6.83 -4.02
N GLU A 128 10.71 7.08 -5.06
CA GLU A 128 10.35 8.04 -6.11
C GLU A 128 9.12 7.59 -6.91
N SER A 129 9.00 6.29 -7.12
CA SER A 129 7.90 5.68 -7.87
C SER A 129 7.60 4.27 -7.36
N THR A 130 6.42 3.77 -7.71
CA THR A 130 6.08 2.36 -7.53
C THR A 130 6.93 1.50 -8.47
N PRO A 131 7.50 0.38 -8.01
CA PRO A 131 8.22 -0.55 -8.87
C PRO A 131 7.36 -0.99 -10.06
N PRO A 132 7.89 -0.95 -11.29
CA PRO A 132 7.09 -1.30 -12.46
C PRO A 132 6.74 -2.78 -12.48
N LEU A 133 5.50 -3.08 -12.85
CA LEU A 133 4.97 -4.43 -13.03
C LEU A 133 4.78 -4.75 -14.51
N GLN A 134 5.08 -5.98 -14.91
CA GLN A 134 4.71 -6.45 -16.25
C GLN A 134 3.19 -6.56 -16.36
N PHE A 135 2.59 -5.87 -17.32
CA PHE A 135 1.15 -5.82 -17.54
C PHE A 135 0.80 -6.03 -19.02
N GLY A 136 0.69 -7.27 -19.41
CA GLY A 136 0.57 -7.65 -20.83
C GLY A 136 1.86 -7.37 -21.59
N TYR A 137 1.78 -6.59 -22.67
CA TYR A 137 2.93 -6.21 -23.49
C TYR A 137 3.72 -4.99 -22.99
N ILE A 138 3.20 -4.30 -21.96
CA ILE A 138 3.79 -3.08 -21.41
C ILE A 138 4.17 -3.29 -19.93
N THR A 139 4.87 -2.31 -19.37
CA THR A 139 5.01 -2.16 -17.92
C THR A 139 4.02 -1.15 -17.36
N SER A 140 3.69 -1.26 -16.06
CA SER A 140 2.64 -0.46 -15.41
C SER A 140 2.89 1.04 -15.45
N ASP A 141 4.14 1.48 -15.55
CA ASP A 141 4.56 2.88 -15.68
C ASP A 141 4.27 3.49 -17.06
N GLU A 142 3.93 2.66 -18.06
CA GLU A 142 3.46 3.12 -19.36
C GLU A 142 1.95 3.48 -19.37
N LEU A 143 1.24 3.22 -18.27
CA LEU A 143 -0.14 3.66 -18.10
C LEU A 143 -0.18 5.09 -17.55
N THR A 144 -1.03 5.91 -18.14
CA THR A 144 -1.27 7.27 -17.65
C THR A 144 -2.05 7.26 -16.34
N ALA A 145 -1.94 8.32 -15.54
CA ALA A 145 -2.71 8.47 -14.30
C ALA A 145 -4.22 8.29 -14.54
N ARG A 146 -4.74 8.82 -15.65
CA ARG A 146 -6.15 8.68 -16.03
C ARG A 146 -6.54 7.25 -16.42
N GLU A 147 -5.65 6.51 -17.08
CA GLU A 147 -5.88 5.10 -17.37
C GLU A 147 -5.89 4.28 -16.07
N LEU A 148 -5.02 4.57 -15.11
CA LEU A 148 -5.01 3.91 -13.80
C LEU A 148 -6.27 4.20 -12.98
N GLU A 149 -6.78 5.43 -12.98
CA GLU A 149 -8.05 5.78 -12.35
C GLU A 149 -9.22 4.97 -12.95
N VAL A 150 -9.32 4.95 -14.29
CA VAL A 150 -10.34 4.16 -14.99
C VAL A 150 -10.17 2.66 -14.73
N LEU A 151 -8.92 2.16 -14.75
CA LEU A 151 -8.61 0.77 -14.49
C LEU A 151 -9.06 0.33 -13.09
N ARG A 152 -8.89 1.16 -12.07
CA ARG A 152 -9.35 0.90 -10.70
C ARG A 152 -10.85 0.65 -10.65
N GLU A 153 -11.64 1.49 -11.28
CA GLU A 153 -13.09 1.34 -11.32
C GLU A 153 -13.52 0.13 -12.16
N VAL A 154 -12.77 -0.18 -13.22
CA VAL A 154 -12.98 -1.41 -14.00
C VAL A 154 -12.76 -2.66 -13.17
N VAL A 155 -11.70 -2.68 -12.34
CA VAL A 155 -11.40 -3.78 -11.40
C VAL A 155 -12.44 -3.87 -10.28
N ALA A 156 -12.98 -2.73 -9.82
CA ALA A 156 -14.08 -2.68 -8.85
C ALA A 156 -15.40 -3.21 -9.42
N GLY A 157 -15.49 -3.43 -10.75
CA GLY A 157 -16.69 -3.98 -11.40
C GLY A 157 -17.70 -2.92 -11.85
N GLU A 158 -17.36 -1.65 -11.77
CA GLU A 158 -18.24 -0.55 -12.14
C GLU A 158 -18.59 -0.55 -13.64
N SER A 159 -19.79 -0.13 -14.02
CA SER A 159 -20.16 0.06 -15.43
C SER A 159 -19.46 1.27 -16.02
N ASP A 160 -19.29 1.31 -17.36
CA ASP A 160 -18.69 2.48 -18.03
C ASP A 160 -19.46 3.78 -17.74
N ALA A 161 -20.77 3.70 -17.52
CA ALA A 161 -21.61 4.86 -17.18
C ALA A 161 -21.34 5.33 -15.74
N ALA A 162 -21.24 4.40 -14.78
CA ALA A 162 -20.91 4.72 -13.39
C ALA A 162 -19.48 5.30 -13.28
N ILE A 163 -18.51 4.74 -14.02
CA ILE A 163 -17.15 5.27 -14.11
C ILE A 163 -17.16 6.71 -14.65
N ALA A 164 -17.94 6.96 -15.71
CA ALA A 164 -18.05 8.29 -16.32
C ALA A 164 -18.58 9.32 -15.32
N GLU A 165 -19.60 8.97 -14.55
CA GLU A 165 -20.17 9.82 -13.49
C GLU A 165 -19.16 10.05 -12.36
N LYS A 166 -18.58 8.98 -11.81
CA LYS A 166 -17.65 9.01 -10.67
C LYS A 166 -16.37 9.81 -10.96
N LEU A 167 -15.82 9.67 -12.17
CA LEU A 167 -14.59 10.34 -12.58
C LEU A 167 -14.82 11.68 -13.33
N TYR A 168 -16.05 12.14 -13.42
CA TYR A 168 -16.43 13.36 -14.13
C TYR A 168 -15.94 13.37 -15.58
N MET A 169 -16.14 12.26 -16.30
CA MET A 169 -15.75 12.05 -17.69
C MET A 169 -16.99 11.80 -18.58
N SER A 170 -16.83 11.95 -19.89
CA SER A 170 -17.84 11.44 -20.82
C SER A 170 -17.74 9.91 -20.95
N LEU A 171 -18.87 9.24 -21.20
CA LEU A 171 -18.91 7.82 -21.50
C LEU A 171 -17.94 7.44 -22.66
N ARG A 172 -17.82 8.32 -23.65
CA ARG A 172 -16.91 8.15 -24.79
C ARG A 172 -15.45 8.17 -24.33
N THR A 173 -15.09 9.04 -23.38
CA THR A 173 -13.76 9.15 -22.83
C THR A 173 -13.38 7.88 -22.07
N VAL A 174 -14.29 7.38 -21.20
CA VAL A 174 -14.07 6.13 -20.46
C VAL A 174 -13.82 4.95 -21.40
N LYS A 175 -14.69 4.79 -22.43
CA LYS A 175 -14.50 3.75 -23.45
C LYS A 175 -13.16 3.91 -24.21
N GLY A 176 -12.75 5.14 -24.47
CA GLY A 176 -11.48 5.47 -25.10
C GLY A 176 -10.29 5.02 -24.25
N HIS A 177 -10.30 5.29 -22.93
CA HIS A 177 -9.25 4.81 -22.01
C HIS A 177 -9.19 3.28 -21.91
N ILE A 178 -10.35 2.62 -21.81
CA ILE A 178 -10.40 1.15 -21.76
C ILE A 178 -9.85 0.55 -23.07
N GLN A 179 -10.20 1.12 -24.22
CA GLN A 179 -9.67 0.67 -25.50
C GLN A 179 -8.15 0.90 -25.61
N SER A 180 -7.67 2.09 -25.22
CA SER A 180 -6.26 2.44 -25.19
C SER A 180 -5.44 1.44 -24.34
N MET A 181 -5.91 1.13 -23.12
CA MET A 181 -5.27 0.13 -22.26
C MET A 181 -5.24 -1.26 -22.90
N ARG A 182 -6.32 -1.68 -23.55
CA ARG A 182 -6.38 -2.96 -24.26
C ARG A 182 -5.39 -3.02 -25.43
N ASP A 183 -5.29 -1.93 -26.18
CA ASP A 183 -4.36 -1.84 -27.33
C ASP A 183 -2.90 -1.90 -26.85
N LYS A 184 -2.58 -1.22 -25.75
CA LYS A 184 -1.24 -1.24 -25.13
C LYS A 184 -0.89 -2.63 -24.57
N THR A 185 -1.82 -3.25 -23.85
CA THR A 185 -1.56 -4.49 -23.09
C THR A 185 -1.73 -5.76 -23.91
N GLY A 186 -2.47 -5.69 -25.03
CA GLY A 186 -2.84 -6.85 -25.84
C GLY A 186 -3.99 -7.67 -25.26
N PHE A 187 -4.65 -7.23 -24.20
CA PHE A 187 -5.78 -7.97 -23.60
C PHE A 187 -7.04 -7.90 -24.46
N ARG A 188 -7.74 -9.04 -24.56
CA ARG A 188 -8.83 -9.23 -25.52
C ARG A 188 -10.09 -8.44 -25.19
N ASN A 189 -10.37 -8.24 -23.90
CA ASN A 189 -11.61 -7.62 -23.44
C ASN A 189 -11.43 -6.96 -22.07
N ARG A 190 -12.46 -6.23 -21.62
CA ARG A 190 -12.51 -5.53 -20.33
C ARG A 190 -12.31 -6.47 -19.13
N THR A 191 -12.90 -7.67 -19.19
CA THR A 191 -12.82 -8.64 -18.10
C THR A 191 -11.39 -9.15 -17.92
N GLU A 192 -10.71 -9.48 -19.01
CA GLU A 192 -9.31 -9.89 -18.97
C GLU A 192 -8.42 -8.76 -18.43
N LEU A 193 -8.64 -7.52 -18.86
CA LEU A 193 -7.94 -6.34 -18.35
C LEU A 193 -8.10 -6.24 -16.83
N ALA A 194 -9.33 -6.36 -16.30
CA ALA A 194 -9.61 -6.29 -14.86
C ALA A 194 -8.96 -7.44 -14.06
N VAL A 195 -9.11 -8.67 -14.54
CA VAL A 195 -8.56 -9.85 -13.87
C VAL A 195 -7.04 -9.77 -13.82
N ARG A 196 -6.38 -9.42 -14.93
CA ARG A 196 -4.92 -9.31 -14.98
C ARG A 196 -4.39 -8.21 -14.09
N ALA A 197 -5.06 -7.04 -14.02
CA ALA A 197 -4.66 -5.95 -13.15
C ALA A 197 -4.73 -6.34 -11.67
N ARG A 198 -5.72 -7.13 -11.28
CA ARG A 198 -5.84 -7.67 -9.93
C ARG A 198 -4.81 -8.76 -9.64
N ASP A 199 -4.66 -9.71 -10.56
CA ASP A 199 -3.78 -10.87 -10.36
C ASP A 199 -2.31 -10.48 -10.24
N CYS A 200 -1.86 -9.44 -10.97
CA CYS A 200 -0.49 -8.95 -10.86
C CYS A 200 -0.28 -7.95 -9.69
N GLY A 201 -1.34 -7.59 -8.96
CA GLY A 201 -1.24 -6.64 -7.84
C GLY A 201 -1.12 -5.17 -8.24
N LEU A 202 -1.37 -4.84 -9.53
CA LEU A 202 -1.37 -3.45 -9.99
C LEU A 202 -2.51 -2.64 -9.38
N ILE A 203 -3.67 -3.27 -9.20
CA ILE A 203 -4.85 -2.70 -8.54
C ILE A 203 -5.32 -3.66 -7.45
N ILE A 204 -5.34 -3.16 -6.24
CA ILE A 204 -5.93 -3.86 -5.08
C ILE A 204 -7.17 -3.08 -4.66
N ILE A 205 -8.31 -3.75 -4.62
CA ILE A 205 -9.56 -3.17 -4.13
C ILE A 205 -9.73 -3.60 -2.68
N ASP A 206 -9.74 -2.62 -1.80
CA ASP A 206 -10.11 -2.85 -0.40
C ASP A 206 -11.58 -3.28 -0.38
N LYS A 207 -11.88 -4.41 0.25
CA LYS A 207 -13.29 -4.77 0.47
C LYS A 207 -13.81 -3.80 1.53
N GLU A 208 -14.69 -2.90 1.12
CA GLU A 208 -15.49 -2.17 2.10
C GLU A 208 -16.21 -3.20 2.96
N THR A 209 -15.99 -3.15 4.26
CA THR A 209 -16.75 -3.92 5.25
C THR A 209 -18.15 -3.33 5.24
N GLU A 210 -19.11 -4.05 4.62
CA GLU A 210 -20.53 -3.79 4.80
C GLU A 210 -20.93 -3.86 6.28
#